data_d40d2886722b569aa9c207a4adf5d6d3
#
_entry.id   d40d2886722b569aa9c207a4adf5d6d3
#
_cell.length_a   1.000
_cell.length_b   1.000
_cell.length_c   1.000
_cell.angle_alpha   90.00
_cell.angle_beta   90.00
_cell.angle_gamma   90.00
#
_symmetry.space_group_name_H-M   'P 1'
#
loop_
_entity.id
_entity.type
_entity.pdbx_description
1 polymer ?
#
loop_
_entity_poly.entity_id
_entity_poly.type
_entity_poly.pdbx_seq_one_letter_code
_entity_poly.pdbx_strand_id
1 'polypeptide(L)'
;MTRLLALVWPDLRQANADPTPFEPMLDRLDDLSPRIEAVDTGVALVDVTGLRPLLGSERRIAARAVALARGVAPFPIRVGAGENRWLAVLAARLARPERPDAPAAFRAVAREELSALPIDLLPADPATRQRFALFGLTVMGQLANLPRSAVGAQFGLPGERLQALARGEDPRPLVPRRRPERLARHVTFEPPLDGVGSIALALRRACAELCDTLRARHLAPGRARLRLLLEDAPVLGVELAFPAPALEPDWIARLLIGRVEAASRDRRLSEEPRVGAIGLILDRLSDPASRQLPAFEAQAGRWEELRWSLERLAARFGEGRLWRAVHDRPNASLAERRSRLVDIGPSVP
;
A
#
# COMPACT_ATOMS: atom_id res chain seq x y z
N MET A 1 -11.81 -26.80 -3.67
CA MET A 1 -10.35 -26.74 -3.92
C MET A 1 -9.91 -25.27 -3.77
N THR A 2 -8.86 -25.05 -3.02
CA THR A 2 -8.26 -23.70 -2.87
C THR A 2 -7.73 -23.21 -4.21
N ARG A 3 -7.92 -21.93 -4.51
CA ARG A 3 -7.39 -21.31 -5.73
C ARG A 3 -6.82 -19.93 -5.42
N LEU A 4 -5.54 -19.76 -5.72
CA LEU A 4 -4.80 -18.55 -5.42
C LEU A 4 -4.36 -17.85 -6.71
N LEU A 5 -4.39 -16.53 -6.70
CA LEU A 5 -3.66 -15.70 -7.66
C LEU A 5 -2.42 -15.12 -6.98
N ALA A 6 -1.27 -15.20 -7.64
CA ALA A 6 -0.08 -14.44 -7.28
C ALA A 6 0.04 -13.24 -8.23
N LEU A 7 0.14 -12.05 -7.69
CA LEU A 7 0.46 -10.84 -8.43
C LEU A 7 1.91 -10.46 -8.12
N VAL A 8 2.70 -10.29 -9.16
CA VAL A 8 4.11 -9.91 -9.06
C VAL A 8 4.33 -8.64 -9.85
N TRP A 9 4.86 -7.62 -9.19
CA TRP A 9 5.29 -6.34 -9.78
C TRP A 9 6.79 -6.33 -9.92
N PRO A 10 7.35 -6.64 -11.11
CA PRO A 10 8.80 -6.74 -11.29
C PRO A 10 9.54 -5.47 -10.90
N ASP A 11 8.96 -4.31 -11.21
CA ASP A 11 9.57 -3.00 -10.98
C ASP A 11 9.67 -2.66 -9.49
N LEU A 12 8.69 -3.07 -8.66
CA LEU A 12 8.73 -2.88 -7.21
C LEU A 12 9.73 -3.80 -6.48
N ARG A 13 10.30 -4.77 -7.19
CA ARG A 13 11.30 -5.70 -6.65
C ARG A 13 12.74 -5.28 -6.93
N GLN A 14 12.93 -4.16 -7.59
CA GLN A 14 14.26 -3.60 -7.82
C GLN A 14 14.77 -2.93 -6.54
N ALA A 15 16.09 -2.94 -6.33
CA ALA A 15 16.72 -2.49 -5.08
C ALA A 15 16.40 -1.02 -4.71
N ASN A 16 16.11 -0.18 -5.69
CA ASN A 16 15.84 1.25 -5.51
C ASN A 16 14.38 1.62 -5.85
N ALA A 17 13.47 0.64 -5.86
CA ALA A 17 12.07 0.90 -6.18
C ALA A 17 11.37 1.62 -5.01
N ASP A 18 10.50 2.58 -5.34
CA ASP A 18 9.60 3.18 -4.36
C ASP A 18 8.50 2.19 -3.95
N PRO A 19 8.47 1.72 -2.69
CA PRO A 19 7.45 0.79 -2.22
C PRO A 19 6.10 1.45 -1.93
N THR A 20 6.03 2.78 -1.91
CA THR A 20 4.85 3.56 -1.49
C THR A 20 3.53 3.12 -2.15
N PRO A 21 3.46 2.81 -3.46
CA PRO A 21 2.20 2.43 -4.10
C PRO A 21 1.75 0.99 -3.79
N PHE A 22 2.57 0.15 -3.17
CA PHE A 22 2.26 -1.26 -2.96
C PHE A 22 1.06 -1.47 -2.03
N GLU A 23 1.06 -0.85 -0.84
CA GLU A 23 -0.08 -0.95 0.10
C GLU A 23 -1.39 -0.41 -0.48
N PRO A 24 -1.44 0.77 -1.14
CA PRO A 24 -2.63 1.21 -1.85
C PRO A 24 -3.13 0.25 -2.93
N MET A 25 -2.23 -0.46 -3.64
CA MET A 25 -2.63 -1.49 -4.61
C MET A 25 -3.28 -2.69 -3.92
N LEU A 26 -2.73 -3.14 -2.78
CA LEU A 26 -3.34 -4.20 -1.97
C LEU A 26 -4.72 -3.80 -1.44
N ASP A 27 -4.88 -2.52 -1.02
CA ASP A 27 -6.18 -1.98 -0.59
C ASP A 27 -7.24 -2.02 -1.70
N ARG A 28 -6.84 -1.83 -2.96
CA ARG A 28 -7.76 -1.98 -4.10
C ARG A 28 -8.08 -3.43 -4.41
N LEU A 29 -7.14 -4.34 -4.20
CA LEU A 29 -7.38 -5.78 -4.38
C LEU A 29 -8.36 -6.33 -3.34
N ASP A 30 -8.54 -5.67 -2.19
CA ASP A 30 -9.57 -6.00 -1.21
C ASP A 30 -11.00 -5.93 -1.80
N ASP A 31 -11.22 -5.14 -2.86
CA ASP A 31 -12.49 -5.12 -3.59
C ASP A 31 -12.75 -6.42 -4.39
N LEU A 32 -11.72 -7.23 -4.60
CA LEU A 32 -11.81 -8.54 -5.25
C LEU A 32 -11.94 -9.68 -4.23
N SER A 33 -11.10 -9.67 -3.18
CA SER A 33 -11.08 -10.70 -2.16
C SER A 33 -10.60 -10.13 -0.81
N PRO A 34 -11.25 -10.50 0.30
CA PRO A 34 -10.82 -10.10 1.64
C PRO A 34 -9.56 -10.83 2.13
N ARG A 35 -9.13 -11.88 1.42
CA ARG A 35 -8.00 -12.73 1.82
C ARG A 35 -6.81 -12.48 0.91
N ILE A 36 -6.02 -11.49 1.28
CA ILE A 36 -4.80 -11.09 0.57
C ILE A 36 -3.63 -11.21 1.53
N GLU A 37 -2.54 -11.78 1.04
CA GLU A 37 -1.27 -11.82 1.75
C GLU A 37 -0.23 -11.00 0.98
N ALA A 38 0.43 -10.06 1.64
CA ALA A 38 1.65 -9.44 1.17
C ALA A 38 2.82 -10.38 1.50
N VAL A 39 3.34 -11.09 0.51
CA VAL A 39 4.44 -12.05 0.71
C VAL A 39 5.76 -11.31 0.84
N ASP A 40 5.94 -10.28 0.04
CA ASP A 40 7.11 -9.42 -0.02
C ASP A 40 6.71 -8.13 -0.78
N THR A 41 7.53 -7.09 -0.71
CA THR A 41 7.31 -5.89 -1.55
C THR A 41 7.26 -6.30 -3.03
N GLY A 42 6.16 -5.94 -3.69
CA GLY A 42 5.92 -6.31 -5.07
C GLY A 42 5.50 -7.77 -5.29
N VAL A 43 5.08 -8.52 -4.25
CA VAL A 43 4.49 -9.86 -4.39
C VAL A 43 3.29 -10.02 -3.46
N ALA A 44 2.12 -10.23 -4.03
CA ALA A 44 0.90 -10.51 -3.29
C ALA A 44 0.24 -11.82 -3.71
N LEU A 45 -0.39 -12.49 -2.76
CA LEU A 45 -1.27 -13.63 -2.99
C LEU A 45 -2.70 -13.23 -2.67
N VAL A 46 -3.63 -13.60 -3.53
CA VAL A 46 -5.06 -13.33 -3.39
C VAL A 46 -5.82 -14.65 -3.45
N ASP A 47 -6.63 -14.94 -2.44
CA ASP A 47 -7.52 -16.09 -2.46
C ASP A 47 -8.73 -15.79 -3.33
N VAL A 48 -8.84 -16.52 -4.42
CA VAL A 48 -9.95 -16.41 -5.39
C VAL A 48 -10.85 -17.63 -5.39
N THR A 49 -10.76 -18.42 -4.32
CA THR A 49 -11.60 -19.59 -4.12
C THR A 49 -13.07 -19.19 -4.16
N GLY A 50 -13.87 -19.87 -5.01
CA GLY A 50 -15.30 -19.59 -5.13
C GLY A 50 -15.68 -18.39 -6.00
N LEU A 51 -14.72 -17.62 -6.58
CA LEU A 51 -15.06 -16.46 -7.42
C LEU A 51 -15.43 -16.81 -8.87
N ARG A 52 -15.11 -18.02 -9.34
CA ARG A 52 -15.41 -18.43 -10.73
C ARG A 52 -16.90 -18.34 -11.10
N PRO A 53 -17.86 -18.77 -10.26
CA PRO A 53 -19.28 -18.62 -10.58
C PRO A 53 -19.73 -17.16 -10.74
N LEU A 54 -19.08 -16.24 -10.03
CA LEU A 54 -19.44 -14.81 -10.02
C LEU A 54 -18.73 -14.01 -11.12
N LEU A 55 -17.45 -14.30 -11.35
CA LEU A 55 -16.57 -13.49 -12.22
C LEU A 55 -16.13 -14.23 -13.50
N GLY A 56 -16.47 -15.51 -13.64
CA GLY A 56 -16.13 -16.32 -14.80
C GLY A 56 -14.74 -16.97 -14.72
N SER A 57 -14.01 -17.02 -15.84
CA SER A 57 -12.73 -17.71 -15.91
C SER A 57 -11.65 -17.08 -15.05
N GLU A 58 -10.62 -17.86 -14.67
CA GLU A 58 -9.46 -17.35 -13.93
C GLU A 58 -8.76 -16.18 -14.64
N ARG A 59 -8.73 -16.22 -15.99
CA ARG A 59 -8.19 -15.10 -16.78
C ARG A 59 -9.00 -13.81 -16.59
N ARG A 60 -10.32 -13.91 -16.46
CA ARG A 60 -11.17 -12.74 -16.16
C ARG A 60 -10.96 -12.23 -14.73
N ILE A 61 -10.83 -13.14 -13.76
CA ILE A 61 -10.54 -12.77 -12.37
C ILE A 61 -9.17 -12.08 -12.30
N ALA A 62 -8.16 -12.64 -12.97
CA ALA A 62 -6.83 -12.02 -13.08
C ALA A 62 -6.88 -10.64 -13.73
N ALA A 63 -7.62 -10.47 -14.82
CA ALA A 63 -7.80 -9.17 -15.49
C ALA A 63 -8.47 -8.15 -14.55
N ARG A 64 -9.44 -8.57 -13.75
CA ARG A 64 -10.07 -7.72 -12.74
C ARG A 64 -9.08 -7.29 -11.65
N ALA A 65 -8.25 -8.21 -11.15
CA ALA A 65 -7.19 -7.91 -10.18
C ALA A 65 -6.19 -6.89 -10.74
N VAL A 66 -5.76 -7.08 -11.99
CA VAL A 66 -4.86 -6.15 -12.69
C VAL A 66 -5.49 -4.77 -12.82
N ALA A 67 -6.74 -4.67 -13.23
CA ALA A 67 -7.46 -3.39 -13.38
C ALA A 67 -7.53 -2.63 -12.05
N LEU A 68 -7.83 -3.32 -10.94
CA LEU A 68 -7.87 -2.74 -9.60
C LEU A 68 -6.50 -2.20 -9.17
N ALA A 69 -5.45 -2.99 -9.32
CA ALA A 69 -4.10 -2.60 -8.92
C ALA A 69 -3.57 -1.44 -9.79
N ARG A 70 -3.76 -1.48 -11.10
CA ARG A 70 -3.33 -0.43 -12.03
C ARG A 70 -4.11 0.87 -11.90
N GLY A 71 -5.29 0.84 -11.31
CA GLY A 71 -6.02 2.05 -10.93
C GLY A 71 -5.29 2.90 -9.86
N VAL A 72 -4.28 2.34 -9.19
CA VAL A 72 -3.41 3.07 -8.24
C VAL A 72 -2.12 3.53 -8.91
N ALA A 73 -1.44 2.60 -9.61
CA ALA A 73 -0.18 2.87 -10.28
C ALA A 73 -0.03 2.00 -11.53
N PRO A 74 0.50 2.52 -12.65
CA PRO A 74 0.50 1.85 -13.96
C PRO A 74 1.66 0.86 -14.12
N PHE A 75 2.07 0.17 -13.07
CA PHE A 75 3.16 -0.81 -13.14
C PHE A 75 2.78 -2.06 -13.95
N PRO A 76 3.74 -2.69 -14.64
CA PRO A 76 3.57 -4.01 -15.24
C PRO A 76 3.29 -5.06 -14.15
N ILE A 77 2.36 -5.98 -14.43
CA ILE A 77 1.96 -7.02 -13.46
C ILE A 77 2.05 -8.38 -14.12
N ARG A 78 2.70 -9.33 -13.45
CA ARG A 78 2.64 -10.75 -13.81
C ARG A 78 1.69 -11.45 -12.87
N VAL A 79 0.71 -12.15 -13.42
CA VAL A 79 -0.32 -12.86 -12.63
C VAL A 79 -0.20 -14.35 -12.88
N GLY A 80 -0.11 -15.10 -11.79
CA GLY A 80 -0.09 -16.56 -11.82
C GLY A 80 -1.28 -17.15 -11.07
N ALA A 81 -1.90 -18.21 -11.60
CA ALA A 81 -2.93 -18.96 -10.91
C ALA A 81 -2.45 -20.37 -10.53
N GLY A 82 -2.77 -20.82 -9.31
CA GLY A 82 -2.39 -22.13 -8.81
C GLY A 82 -3.26 -22.60 -7.64
N GLU A 83 -3.20 -23.89 -7.33
CA GLU A 83 -3.93 -24.50 -6.22
C GLU A 83 -3.32 -24.20 -4.84
N ASN A 84 -2.08 -23.76 -4.81
CA ASN A 84 -1.35 -23.35 -3.62
C ASN A 84 -0.42 -22.18 -3.91
N ARG A 85 0.25 -21.68 -2.86
CA ARG A 85 1.19 -20.53 -2.93
C ARG A 85 2.29 -20.73 -3.96
N TRP A 86 2.92 -21.92 -3.91
CA TRP A 86 4.06 -22.24 -4.78
C TRP A 86 3.65 -22.20 -6.25
N LEU A 87 2.59 -22.94 -6.59
CA LEU A 87 2.11 -23.00 -7.98
C LEU A 87 1.66 -21.63 -8.50
N ALA A 88 0.99 -20.83 -7.68
CA ALA A 88 0.59 -19.48 -8.08
C ALA A 88 1.80 -18.57 -8.33
N VAL A 89 2.80 -18.55 -7.42
CA VAL A 89 4.02 -17.74 -7.59
C VAL A 89 4.85 -18.22 -8.78
N LEU A 90 5.00 -19.53 -8.95
CA LEU A 90 5.70 -20.12 -10.10
C LEU A 90 5.02 -19.72 -11.41
N ALA A 91 3.70 -19.82 -11.47
CA ALA A 91 2.91 -19.41 -12.62
C ALA A 91 3.14 -17.92 -12.97
N ALA A 92 3.15 -17.03 -11.96
CA ALA A 92 3.45 -15.61 -12.17
C ALA A 92 4.87 -15.37 -12.69
N ARG A 93 5.87 -16.13 -12.20
CA ARG A 93 7.25 -16.06 -12.70
C ARG A 93 7.36 -16.51 -14.16
N LEU A 94 6.59 -17.51 -14.55
CA LEU A 94 6.55 -18.05 -15.91
C LEU A 94 5.64 -17.25 -16.85
N ALA A 95 4.80 -16.37 -16.33
CA ALA A 95 3.90 -15.55 -17.13
C ALA A 95 4.72 -14.64 -18.07
N ARG A 96 4.40 -14.71 -19.36
CA ARG A 96 5.01 -13.87 -20.41
C ARG A 96 3.94 -12.93 -20.93
N PRO A 97 4.25 -11.65 -21.14
CA PRO A 97 3.33 -10.73 -21.81
C PRO A 97 3.12 -11.19 -23.26
N GLU A 98 1.89 -11.06 -23.74
CA GLU A 98 1.52 -11.38 -25.13
C GLU A 98 2.19 -10.40 -26.13
N ARG A 99 2.49 -9.17 -25.65
CA ARG A 99 3.24 -8.13 -26.38
C ARG A 99 4.22 -7.47 -25.42
N PRO A 100 5.33 -6.90 -25.90
CA PRO A 100 6.34 -6.24 -25.05
C PRO A 100 5.78 -5.14 -24.15
N ASP A 101 4.79 -4.40 -24.64
CA ASP A 101 4.11 -3.29 -23.98
C ASP A 101 2.83 -3.70 -23.24
N ALA A 102 2.51 -5.02 -23.18
CA ALA A 102 1.32 -5.49 -22.51
C ALA A 102 1.39 -5.18 -20.99
N PRO A 103 0.34 -4.56 -20.45
CA PRO A 103 0.31 -4.10 -19.05
C PRO A 103 0.31 -5.26 -18.04
N ALA A 104 -0.02 -6.46 -18.49
CA ALA A 104 -0.06 -7.65 -17.64
C ALA A 104 0.17 -8.93 -18.45
N ALA A 105 0.70 -9.94 -17.76
CA ALA A 105 0.83 -11.30 -18.24
C ALA A 105 0.10 -12.24 -17.29
N PHE A 106 -0.56 -13.28 -17.84
CA PHE A 106 -1.29 -14.29 -17.06
C PHE A 106 -0.85 -15.69 -17.43
N ARG A 107 -0.63 -16.55 -16.43
CA ARG A 107 -0.43 -17.99 -16.59
C ARG A 107 -1.09 -18.78 -15.46
N ALA A 108 -1.60 -19.95 -15.75
CA ALA A 108 -1.93 -20.97 -14.75
C ALA A 108 -0.91 -22.11 -14.88
N VAL A 109 -0.55 -22.73 -13.76
CA VAL A 109 0.31 -23.91 -13.73
C VAL A 109 -0.41 -25.02 -12.97
N ALA A 110 -0.47 -26.20 -13.60
CA ALA A 110 -0.96 -27.43 -13.00
C ALA A 110 0.22 -28.27 -12.48
N ARG A 111 -0.04 -29.21 -11.54
CA ARG A 111 1.01 -30.07 -10.98
C ARG A 111 1.71 -30.91 -12.03
N GLU A 112 0.96 -31.38 -13.00
CA GLU A 112 1.42 -32.27 -14.07
C GLU A 112 2.50 -31.62 -14.94
N GLU A 113 2.48 -30.28 -15.03
CA GLU A 113 3.45 -29.53 -15.81
C GLU A 113 4.84 -29.46 -15.11
N LEU A 114 4.89 -29.64 -13.79
CA LEU A 114 6.11 -29.39 -13.00
C LEU A 114 7.27 -30.30 -13.40
N SER A 115 6.97 -31.54 -13.76
CA SER A 115 7.98 -32.55 -14.06
C SER A 115 8.96 -32.11 -15.17
N ALA A 116 8.48 -31.37 -16.15
CA ALA A 116 9.24 -30.87 -17.30
C ALA A 116 9.93 -29.52 -17.04
N LEU A 117 9.59 -28.84 -15.94
CA LEU A 117 10.13 -27.50 -15.67
C LEU A 117 11.55 -27.55 -15.15
N PRO A 118 12.40 -26.55 -15.50
CA PRO A 118 13.77 -26.45 -15.02
C PRO A 118 13.85 -26.42 -13.49
N ILE A 119 14.82 -27.13 -12.92
CA ILE A 119 15.00 -27.22 -11.47
C ILE A 119 15.40 -25.86 -10.86
N ASP A 120 16.04 -25.00 -11.62
CA ASP A 120 16.47 -23.66 -11.21
C ASP A 120 15.30 -22.72 -10.83
N LEU A 121 14.09 -23.05 -11.23
CA LEU A 121 12.89 -22.35 -10.80
C LEU A 121 12.54 -22.58 -9.32
N LEU A 122 13.06 -23.67 -8.71
CA LEU A 122 12.92 -23.90 -7.28
C LEU A 122 13.66 -22.80 -6.48
N PRO A 123 13.12 -22.40 -5.32
CA PRO A 123 13.73 -21.39 -4.47
C PRO A 123 14.91 -21.97 -3.65
N ALA A 124 15.90 -22.53 -4.34
CA ALA A 124 17.10 -23.08 -3.76
C ALA A 124 18.18 -22.00 -3.61
N ASP A 125 19.01 -22.13 -2.56
CA ASP A 125 20.21 -21.34 -2.41
C ASP A 125 21.28 -21.72 -3.46
N PRO A 126 22.29 -20.85 -3.71
CA PRO A 126 23.30 -21.11 -4.73
C PRO A 126 24.06 -22.41 -4.55
N ALA A 127 24.38 -22.79 -3.29
CA ALA A 127 25.12 -24.01 -3.01
C ALA A 127 24.26 -25.26 -3.33
N THR A 128 23.00 -25.24 -2.99
CA THR A 128 22.04 -26.30 -3.33
C THR A 128 21.86 -26.43 -4.85
N ARG A 129 21.77 -25.31 -5.59
CA ARG A 129 21.71 -25.34 -7.07
C ARG A 129 22.96 -25.96 -7.69
N GLN A 130 24.14 -25.59 -7.19
CA GLN A 130 25.38 -26.17 -7.65
C GLN A 130 25.42 -27.69 -7.40
N ARG A 131 24.91 -28.15 -6.25
CA ARG A 131 24.80 -29.57 -5.95
C ARG A 131 23.82 -30.30 -6.87
N PHE A 132 22.67 -29.68 -7.19
CA PHE A 132 21.75 -30.23 -8.19
C PHE A 132 22.45 -30.45 -9.54
N ALA A 133 23.23 -29.47 -9.99
CA ALA A 133 23.99 -29.60 -11.24
C ALA A 133 25.03 -30.73 -11.18
N LEU A 134 25.74 -30.88 -10.05
CA LEU A 134 26.71 -31.98 -9.84
C LEU A 134 26.05 -33.36 -9.88
N PHE A 135 24.80 -33.47 -9.41
CA PHE A 135 24.00 -34.71 -9.49
C PHE A 135 23.25 -34.88 -10.81
N GLY A 136 23.43 -33.98 -11.78
CA GLY A 136 22.75 -34.05 -13.07
C GLY A 136 21.26 -33.75 -13.02
N LEU A 137 20.78 -33.13 -11.94
CA LEU A 137 19.36 -32.76 -11.79
C LEU A 137 19.10 -31.47 -12.52
N THR A 138 18.38 -31.52 -13.64
CA THR A 138 18.08 -30.38 -14.51
C THR A 138 16.62 -29.98 -14.52
N VAL A 139 15.72 -30.92 -14.26
CA VAL A 139 14.27 -30.69 -14.20
C VAL A 139 13.67 -31.13 -12.87
N MET A 140 12.57 -30.50 -12.49
CA MET A 140 11.88 -30.76 -11.22
C MET A 140 11.45 -32.22 -11.08
N GLY A 141 11.02 -32.87 -12.14
CA GLY A 141 10.60 -34.27 -12.13
C GLY A 141 11.71 -35.24 -11.68
N GLN A 142 12.97 -34.96 -12.00
CA GLN A 142 14.08 -35.79 -11.51
C GLN A 142 14.18 -35.75 -10.00
N LEU A 143 14.13 -34.55 -9.38
CA LEU A 143 14.15 -34.39 -7.93
C LEU A 143 12.88 -34.98 -7.28
N ALA A 144 11.71 -34.76 -7.88
CA ALA A 144 10.42 -35.24 -7.38
C ALA A 144 10.38 -36.76 -7.26
N ASN A 145 11.01 -37.49 -8.19
CA ASN A 145 11.00 -38.95 -8.28
C ASN A 145 12.06 -39.63 -7.39
N LEU A 146 13.01 -38.90 -6.83
CA LEU A 146 13.99 -39.48 -5.91
C LEU A 146 13.33 -40.01 -4.62
N PRO A 147 13.87 -41.04 -4.00
CA PRO A 147 13.46 -41.44 -2.64
C PRO A 147 13.67 -40.27 -1.66
N ARG A 148 12.70 -40.01 -0.80
CA ARG A 148 12.80 -38.92 0.18
C ARG A 148 14.00 -39.07 1.11
N SER A 149 14.30 -40.33 1.52
CA SER A 149 15.48 -40.62 2.35
C SER A 149 16.80 -40.27 1.68
N ALA A 150 16.91 -40.49 0.35
CA ALA A 150 18.11 -40.12 -0.41
C ALA A 150 18.25 -38.60 -0.50
N VAL A 151 17.14 -37.88 -0.74
CA VAL A 151 17.12 -36.40 -0.76
C VAL A 151 17.47 -35.84 0.63
N GLY A 152 16.89 -36.40 1.70
CA GLY A 152 17.19 -36.02 3.07
C GLY A 152 18.69 -36.25 3.45
N ALA A 153 19.27 -37.41 3.06
CA ALA A 153 20.66 -37.70 3.31
C ALA A 153 21.62 -36.73 2.57
N GLN A 154 21.29 -36.34 1.36
CA GLN A 154 22.16 -35.50 0.52
C GLN A 154 21.93 -34.00 0.73
N PHE A 155 20.70 -33.53 0.88
CA PHE A 155 20.32 -32.12 0.87
C PHE A 155 19.66 -31.66 2.18
N GLY A 156 19.48 -32.59 3.15
CA GLY A 156 18.85 -32.32 4.44
C GLY A 156 17.38 -31.87 4.31
N LEU A 157 16.83 -31.31 5.39
CA LEU A 157 15.48 -30.78 5.43
C LEU A 157 15.17 -29.71 4.36
N PRO A 158 16.11 -28.79 4.01
CA PRO A 158 15.89 -27.88 2.89
C PRO A 158 15.64 -28.61 1.56
N GLY A 159 16.40 -29.69 1.28
CA GLY A 159 16.21 -30.53 0.09
C GLY A 159 14.86 -31.23 0.06
N GLU A 160 14.41 -31.77 1.19
CA GLU A 160 13.07 -32.39 1.29
C GLU A 160 11.95 -31.38 1.00
N ARG A 161 12.11 -30.12 1.47
CA ARG A 161 11.16 -29.03 1.14
C ARG A 161 11.14 -28.70 -0.34
N LEU A 162 12.31 -28.65 -0.97
CA LEU A 162 12.42 -28.41 -2.43
C LEU A 162 11.82 -29.58 -3.21
N GLN A 163 11.99 -30.81 -2.75
CA GLN A 163 11.36 -31.98 -3.33
C GLN A 163 9.83 -31.92 -3.25
N ALA A 164 9.27 -31.51 -2.11
CA ALA A 164 7.83 -31.30 -1.96
C ALA A 164 7.33 -30.23 -2.94
N LEU A 165 8.05 -29.10 -3.08
CA LEU A 165 7.73 -28.10 -4.09
C LEU A 165 7.81 -28.63 -5.52
N ALA A 166 8.82 -29.46 -5.84
CA ALA A 166 8.95 -30.12 -7.14
C ALA A 166 7.77 -31.05 -7.45
N ARG A 167 7.15 -31.63 -6.41
CA ARG A 167 5.88 -32.40 -6.49
C ARG A 167 4.62 -31.52 -6.53
N GLY A 168 4.77 -30.20 -6.47
CA GLY A 168 3.64 -29.26 -6.38
C GLY A 168 2.97 -29.23 -5.01
N GLU A 169 3.68 -29.65 -3.97
CA GLU A 169 3.19 -29.69 -2.59
C GLU A 169 3.70 -28.46 -1.83
N ASP A 170 2.77 -27.63 -1.39
CA ASP A 170 3.08 -26.50 -0.48
C ASP A 170 1.96 -26.41 0.56
N PRO A 171 2.17 -26.96 1.77
CA PRO A 171 1.15 -27.01 2.81
C PRO A 171 0.94 -25.66 3.51
N ARG A 172 1.75 -24.62 3.21
CA ARG A 172 1.64 -23.34 3.88
C ARG A 172 0.33 -22.67 3.48
N PRO A 173 -0.56 -22.34 4.45
CA PRO A 173 -1.78 -21.62 4.16
C PRO A 173 -1.47 -20.18 3.72
N LEU A 174 -2.40 -19.54 3.05
CA LEU A 174 -2.41 -18.10 2.87
C LEU A 174 -2.66 -17.43 4.23
N VAL A 175 -1.76 -16.52 4.63
CA VAL A 175 -1.89 -15.72 5.85
C VAL A 175 -2.41 -14.32 5.45
N PRO A 176 -3.70 -14.05 5.63
CA PRO A 176 -4.26 -12.77 5.23
C PRO A 176 -3.56 -11.63 5.96
N ARG A 177 -3.19 -10.57 5.21
CA ARG A 177 -2.73 -9.33 5.83
C ARG A 177 -3.81 -8.79 6.76
N ARG A 178 -3.40 -8.21 7.87
CA ARG A 178 -4.32 -7.43 8.67
C ARG A 178 -4.66 -6.19 7.85
N ARG A 179 -5.93 -6.04 7.49
CA ARG A 179 -6.40 -4.78 6.91
C ARG A 179 -6.09 -3.69 7.92
N PRO A 180 -5.46 -2.59 7.53
CA PRO A 180 -5.46 -1.43 8.41
C PRO A 180 -6.93 -1.09 8.70
N GLU A 181 -7.29 -1.09 9.97
CA GLU A 181 -8.61 -0.64 10.38
C GLU A 181 -8.84 0.75 9.81
N ARG A 182 -9.97 0.94 9.15
CA ARG A 182 -10.39 2.23 8.61
C ARG A 182 -11.83 2.48 8.95
N LEU A 183 -12.15 3.70 9.27
CA LEU A 183 -13.53 4.17 9.33
C LEU A 183 -13.80 5.06 8.13
N ALA A 184 -14.95 4.84 7.50
CA ALA A 184 -15.36 5.59 6.33
C ALA A 184 -16.76 6.15 6.51
N ARG A 185 -16.97 7.37 6.05
CA ARG A 185 -18.27 8.01 5.93
C ARG A 185 -18.47 8.46 4.49
N HIS A 186 -19.59 8.08 3.90
CA HIS A 186 -20.01 8.55 2.60
C HIS A 186 -21.35 9.28 2.76
N VAL A 187 -21.45 10.48 2.22
CA VAL A 187 -22.66 11.30 2.28
C VAL A 187 -22.95 11.85 0.88
N THR A 188 -24.14 11.61 0.38
CA THR A 188 -24.67 12.19 -0.86
C THR A 188 -25.58 13.35 -0.53
N PHE A 189 -25.63 14.33 -1.41
CA PHE A 189 -26.42 15.55 -1.23
C PHE A 189 -27.36 15.76 -2.42
N GLU A 190 -28.65 15.94 -2.11
CA GLU A 190 -29.69 16.31 -3.06
C GLU A 190 -30.52 17.45 -2.45
N PRO A 191 -30.40 18.69 -2.96
CA PRO A 191 -29.50 19.12 -4.04
C PRO A 191 -28.01 19.11 -3.64
N PRO A 192 -27.08 19.17 -4.61
CA PRO A 192 -25.65 19.28 -4.36
C PRO A 192 -25.30 20.48 -3.47
N LEU A 193 -24.23 20.35 -2.71
CA LEU A 193 -23.73 21.45 -1.87
C LEU A 193 -23.05 22.51 -2.72
N ASP A 194 -23.44 23.76 -2.53
CA ASP A 194 -22.83 24.92 -3.17
C ASP A 194 -21.86 25.62 -2.19
N GLY A 195 -20.71 25.98 -2.70
CA GLY A 195 -19.72 26.80 -2.00
C GLY A 195 -18.94 26.08 -0.90
N VAL A 196 -17.76 26.63 -0.59
CA VAL A 196 -16.80 26.07 0.39
C VAL A 196 -17.40 26.02 1.81
N GLY A 197 -18.27 26.96 2.17
CA GLY A 197 -18.88 27.01 3.50
C GLY A 197 -19.77 25.80 3.79
N SER A 198 -20.63 25.40 2.84
CA SER A 198 -21.51 24.23 2.95
C SER A 198 -20.71 22.93 3.01
N ILE A 199 -19.67 22.83 2.18
CA ILE A 199 -18.72 21.71 2.18
C ILE A 199 -18.01 21.62 3.54
N ALA A 200 -17.57 22.74 4.10
CA ALA A 200 -16.90 22.81 5.39
C ALA A 200 -17.80 22.31 6.54
N LEU A 201 -19.07 22.69 6.53
CA LEU A 201 -20.05 22.24 7.54
C LEU A 201 -20.28 20.72 7.44
N ALA A 202 -20.51 20.21 6.24
CA ALA A 202 -20.71 18.78 6.00
C ALA A 202 -19.46 17.96 6.42
N LEU A 203 -18.27 18.48 6.14
CA LEU A 203 -17.00 17.83 6.49
C LEU A 203 -16.79 17.80 8.01
N ARG A 204 -17.06 18.90 8.71
CA ARG A 204 -16.99 18.93 10.19
C ARG A 204 -17.92 17.89 10.80
N ARG A 205 -19.13 17.77 10.29
CA ARG A 205 -20.09 16.76 10.79
C ARG A 205 -19.58 15.34 10.53
N ALA A 206 -19.09 15.06 9.32
CA ALA A 206 -18.52 13.74 9.01
C ALA A 206 -17.29 13.41 9.87
N CYS A 207 -16.40 14.38 10.12
CA CYS A 207 -15.27 14.23 11.03
C CYS A 207 -15.73 13.96 12.46
N ALA A 208 -16.74 14.68 12.96
CA ALA A 208 -17.27 14.48 14.32
C ALA A 208 -17.81 13.05 14.50
N GLU A 209 -18.66 12.59 13.59
CA GLU A 209 -19.25 11.24 13.65
C GLU A 209 -18.17 10.13 13.64
N LEU A 210 -17.14 10.27 12.79
CA LEU A 210 -16.04 9.31 12.74
C LEU A 210 -15.13 9.38 13.97
N CYS A 211 -14.79 10.58 14.43
CA CYS A 211 -13.96 10.76 15.64
C CYS A 211 -14.66 10.25 16.90
N ASP A 212 -15.98 10.42 17.02
CA ASP A 212 -16.75 9.88 18.15
C ASP A 212 -16.74 8.35 18.14
N THR A 213 -16.88 7.74 16.97
CA THR A 213 -16.77 6.29 16.82
C THR A 213 -15.37 5.79 17.17
N LEU A 214 -14.32 6.50 16.77
CA LEU A 214 -12.93 6.16 17.08
C LEU A 214 -12.64 6.34 18.58
N ARG A 215 -13.15 7.40 19.20
CA ARG A 215 -13.00 7.68 20.64
C ARG A 215 -13.61 6.56 21.47
N ALA A 216 -14.80 6.07 21.09
CA ALA A 216 -15.46 4.94 21.76
C ALA A 216 -14.65 3.62 21.64
N ARG A 217 -13.76 3.51 20.66
CA ARG A 217 -12.87 2.36 20.44
C ARG A 217 -11.45 2.58 20.98
N HIS A 218 -11.17 3.70 21.63
CA HIS A 218 -9.82 4.09 22.07
C HIS A 218 -8.80 4.12 20.93
N LEU A 219 -9.22 4.53 19.71
CA LEU A 219 -8.36 4.62 18.54
C LEU A 219 -8.29 6.06 18.06
N ALA A 220 -7.16 6.42 17.45
CA ALA A 220 -6.96 7.71 16.79
C ALA A 220 -6.37 7.52 15.40
N PRO A 221 -6.82 8.29 14.38
CA PRO A 221 -6.33 8.16 13.02
C PRO A 221 -4.97 8.81 12.85
N GLY A 222 -4.10 8.19 12.05
CA GLY A 222 -2.84 8.74 11.57
C GLY A 222 -2.95 9.32 10.16
N ARG A 223 -4.10 9.13 9.47
CA ARG A 223 -4.32 9.63 8.12
C ARG A 223 -5.81 9.88 7.85
N ALA A 224 -6.09 10.96 7.10
CA ALA A 224 -7.40 11.23 6.53
C ALA A 224 -7.32 11.29 5.01
N ARG A 225 -8.31 10.69 4.33
CA ARG A 225 -8.48 10.75 2.88
C ARG A 225 -9.88 11.25 2.57
N LEU A 226 -9.96 12.32 1.78
CA LEU A 226 -11.21 12.94 1.35
C LEU A 226 -11.37 12.79 -0.16
N ARG A 227 -12.58 12.46 -0.59
CA ARG A 227 -12.99 12.46 -2.00
C ARG A 227 -14.24 13.29 -2.12
N LEU A 228 -14.20 14.29 -2.98
CA LEU A 228 -15.35 15.10 -3.36
C LEU A 228 -15.79 14.72 -4.76
N LEU A 229 -17.02 14.28 -4.90
CA LEU A 229 -17.64 14.05 -6.19
C LEU A 229 -18.26 15.38 -6.66
N LEU A 230 -17.63 15.99 -7.64
CA LEU A 230 -18.07 17.25 -8.24
C LEU A 230 -19.06 16.95 -9.37
N GLU A 231 -20.07 17.82 -9.61
CA GLU A 231 -21.03 17.63 -10.71
C GLU A 231 -20.37 17.85 -12.07
N ASP A 232 -19.60 18.94 -12.20
CA ASP A 232 -19.08 19.41 -13.48
C ASP A 232 -17.56 19.25 -13.60
N ALA A 233 -16.94 18.43 -12.74
CA ALA A 233 -15.48 18.24 -12.72
C ALA A 233 -15.10 16.82 -12.27
N PRO A 234 -13.87 16.36 -12.59
CA PRO A 234 -13.35 15.11 -12.08
C PRO A 234 -13.31 15.08 -10.55
N VAL A 235 -13.43 13.89 -9.97
CA VAL A 235 -13.35 13.67 -8.52
C VAL A 235 -12.11 14.35 -7.94
N LEU A 236 -12.30 15.21 -6.95
CA LEU A 236 -11.21 15.82 -6.21
C LEU A 236 -10.83 14.93 -5.02
N GLY A 237 -9.63 14.40 -5.05
CA GLY A 237 -9.05 13.61 -3.96
C GLY A 237 -8.01 14.41 -3.18
N VAL A 238 -8.11 14.37 -1.85
CA VAL A 238 -7.17 14.98 -0.92
C VAL A 238 -6.74 13.95 0.10
N GLU A 239 -5.45 13.85 0.37
CA GLU A 239 -4.88 12.99 1.40
C GLU A 239 -4.06 13.83 2.39
N LEU A 240 -4.21 13.51 3.68
CA LEU A 240 -3.53 14.18 4.78
C LEU A 240 -3.02 13.12 5.77
N ALA A 241 -1.70 12.99 5.91
CA ALA A 241 -1.08 12.21 6.96
C ALA A 241 -0.89 13.08 8.21
N PHE A 242 -1.20 12.53 9.37
CA PHE A 242 -0.98 13.22 10.63
C PHE A 242 0.36 12.80 11.23
N PRO A 243 1.20 13.73 11.70
CA PRO A 243 2.47 13.40 12.36
C PRO A 243 2.27 12.62 13.66
N ALA A 244 1.14 12.85 14.35
CA ALA A 244 0.67 12.05 15.48
C ALA A 244 -0.83 11.74 15.33
N PRO A 245 -1.31 10.60 15.86
CA PRO A 245 -2.73 10.28 15.84
C PRO A 245 -3.56 11.38 16.49
N ALA A 246 -4.60 11.87 15.82
CA ALA A 246 -5.39 13.01 16.28
C ALA A 246 -6.89 12.71 16.23
N LEU A 247 -7.62 13.06 17.30
CA LEU A 247 -9.06 12.84 17.45
C LEU A 247 -9.87 14.15 17.47
N GLU A 248 -9.27 15.27 17.05
CA GLU A 248 -9.92 16.57 17.06
C GLU A 248 -10.66 16.81 15.73
N PRO A 249 -12.00 16.65 15.68
CA PRO A 249 -12.74 16.69 14.40
C PRO A 249 -12.67 18.03 13.71
N ASP A 250 -12.76 19.14 14.45
CA ASP A 250 -12.67 20.50 13.88
C ASP A 250 -11.29 20.80 13.29
N TRP A 251 -10.25 20.24 13.89
CA TRP A 251 -8.89 20.39 13.40
C TRP A 251 -8.68 19.60 12.11
N ILE A 252 -9.10 18.32 12.07
CA ILE A 252 -9.04 17.47 10.86
C ILE A 252 -9.81 18.13 9.73
N ALA A 253 -11.04 18.61 10.01
CA ALA A 253 -11.87 19.26 9.01
C ALA A 253 -11.21 20.52 8.44
N ARG A 254 -10.62 21.39 9.29
CA ARG A 254 -9.91 22.61 8.84
C ARG A 254 -8.73 22.31 7.93
N LEU A 255 -7.94 21.28 8.28
CA LEU A 255 -6.81 20.89 7.43
C LEU A 255 -7.25 20.35 6.08
N LEU A 256 -8.29 19.50 6.07
CA LEU A 256 -8.86 18.97 4.82
C LEU A 256 -9.42 20.09 3.94
N ILE A 257 -10.12 21.05 4.53
CA ILE A 257 -10.66 22.23 3.78
C ILE A 257 -9.51 23.03 3.17
N GLY A 258 -8.45 23.34 3.94
CA GLY A 258 -7.29 24.05 3.40
C GLY A 258 -6.63 23.31 2.23
N ARG A 259 -6.56 21.98 2.28
CA ARG A 259 -6.06 21.18 1.16
C ARG A 259 -7.01 21.16 -0.04
N VAL A 260 -8.32 21.14 0.19
CA VAL A 260 -9.33 21.26 -0.88
C VAL A 260 -9.19 22.62 -1.58
N GLU A 261 -9.10 23.72 -0.82
CA GLU A 261 -8.92 25.07 -1.37
C GLU A 261 -7.62 25.19 -2.19
N ALA A 262 -6.51 24.61 -1.71
CA ALA A 262 -5.26 24.59 -2.44
C ALA A 262 -5.38 23.79 -3.75
N ALA A 263 -5.92 22.57 -3.68
CA ALA A 263 -6.10 21.70 -4.85
C ALA A 263 -7.12 22.30 -5.87
N SER A 264 -8.12 23.04 -5.41
CA SER A 264 -9.06 23.73 -6.29
C SER A 264 -8.40 24.88 -7.05
N ARG A 265 -7.53 25.63 -6.39
CA ARG A 265 -6.74 26.69 -7.04
C ARG A 265 -5.78 26.14 -8.09
N ASP A 266 -5.06 25.07 -7.77
CA ASP A 266 -4.12 24.42 -8.68
C ASP A 266 -4.81 23.86 -9.94
N ARG A 267 -6.01 23.31 -9.78
CA ARG A 267 -6.79 22.74 -10.88
C ARG A 267 -7.65 23.77 -11.63
N ARG A 268 -7.62 25.02 -11.24
CA ARG A 268 -8.48 26.08 -11.78
C ARG A 268 -9.96 25.68 -11.80
N LEU A 269 -10.42 25.03 -10.74
CA LEU A 269 -11.83 24.72 -10.56
C LEU A 269 -12.62 26.02 -10.36
N SER A 270 -13.93 25.97 -10.64
CA SER A 270 -14.82 27.12 -10.39
C SER A 270 -14.71 27.60 -8.94
N GLU A 271 -14.90 28.92 -8.72
CA GLU A 271 -14.86 29.49 -7.38
C GLU A 271 -15.92 28.89 -6.44
N GLU A 272 -17.00 28.34 -6.99
CA GLU A 272 -18.08 27.67 -6.26
C GLU A 272 -18.27 26.23 -6.79
N PRO A 273 -17.47 25.28 -6.31
CA PRO A 273 -17.61 23.87 -6.72
C PRO A 273 -18.93 23.29 -6.17
N ARG A 274 -19.72 22.66 -7.04
CA ARG A 274 -20.93 21.93 -6.65
C ARG A 274 -20.58 20.50 -6.33
N VAL A 275 -20.85 20.08 -5.07
CA VAL A 275 -20.47 18.77 -4.55
C VAL A 275 -21.68 17.89 -4.36
N GLY A 276 -21.81 16.85 -5.17
CA GLY A 276 -22.87 15.83 -5.07
C GLY A 276 -22.62 14.77 -3.99
N ALA A 277 -21.36 14.50 -3.64
CA ALA A 277 -21.05 13.56 -2.56
C ALA A 277 -19.69 13.81 -1.91
N ILE A 278 -19.60 13.46 -0.63
CA ILE A 278 -18.36 13.47 0.17
C ILE A 278 -18.07 12.05 0.64
N GLY A 279 -16.85 11.54 0.38
CA GLY A 279 -16.33 10.33 0.96
C GLY A 279 -15.13 10.64 1.85
N LEU A 280 -15.25 10.45 3.17
CA LEU A 280 -14.19 10.65 4.14
C LEU A 280 -13.75 9.30 4.71
N ILE A 281 -12.46 9.04 4.71
CA ILE A 281 -11.85 7.83 5.28
C ILE A 281 -10.79 8.27 6.29
N LEU A 282 -10.90 7.75 7.51
CA LEU A 282 -9.87 7.84 8.54
C LEU A 282 -9.20 6.48 8.69
N ASP A 283 -7.90 6.40 8.53
CA ASP A 283 -7.12 5.17 8.60
C ASP A 283 -5.78 5.34 9.33
N ARG A 284 -4.91 4.32 9.33
CA ARG A 284 -3.72 4.21 10.19
C ARG A 284 -4.10 4.40 11.66
N LEU A 285 -5.15 3.65 12.06
CA LEU A 285 -5.67 3.74 13.41
C LEU A 285 -4.68 3.14 14.41
N SER A 286 -4.42 3.84 15.50
CA SER A 286 -3.56 3.39 16.59
C SER A 286 -4.13 3.84 17.93
N ASP A 287 -3.73 3.17 18.99
CA ASP A 287 -4.05 3.62 20.36
C ASP A 287 -3.33 4.95 20.62
N PRO A 288 -4.04 6.04 20.97
CA PRO A 288 -3.42 7.33 21.28
C PRO A 288 -2.49 7.26 22.49
N ALA A 289 -2.69 6.28 23.39
CA ALA A 289 -1.86 6.06 24.58
C ALA A 289 -0.61 5.21 24.30
N SER A 290 -0.51 4.54 23.14
CA SER A 290 0.58 3.62 22.84
C SER A 290 1.92 4.31 22.46
N ARG A 291 1.97 5.64 22.48
CA ARG A 291 3.21 6.38 22.27
C ARG A 291 4.03 6.39 23.55
N GLN A 292 4.97 5.48 23.66
CA GLN A 292 6.03 5.55 24.66
C GLN A 292 6.89 6.78 24.35
N LEU A 293 6.62 7.89 25.04
CA LEU A 293 7.52 9.04 24.99
C LEU A 293 8.86 8.57 25.58
N PRO A 294 9.99 8.78 24.89
CA PRO A 294 11.30 8.53 25.48
C PRO A 294 11.41 9.34 26.78
N ALA A 295 11.70 8.67 27.90
CA ALA A 295 11.71 9.27 29.23
C ALA A 295 12.68 10.46 29.37
N PHE A 296 13.52 10.71 28.37
CA PHE A 296 14.56 11.74 28.34
C PHE A 296 14.32 12.86 27.32
N GLU A 297 13.21 12.89 26.57
CA GLU A 297 12.94 13.91 25.56
C GLU A 297 11.71 14.77 25.91
N ALA A 298 11.78 15.51 26.99
CA ALA A 298 10.83 16.61 27.26
C ALA A 298 10.80 17.68 26.14
N GLN A 299 11.78 17.69 25.25
CA GLN A 299 11.89 18.60 24.11
C GLN A 299 11.20 18.06 22.85
N ALA A 300 11.09 16.73 22.65
CA ALA A 300 10.51 16.15 21.44
C ALA A 300 9.00 16.47 21.32
N GLY A 301 8.25 16.47 22.43
CA GLY A 301 6.85 16.89 22.42
C GLY A 301 6.66 18.35 22.02
N ARG A 302 7.53 19.25 22.50
CA ARG A 302 7.51 20.68 22.13
C ARG A 302 7.87 20.91 20.66
N TRP A 303 8.79 20.14 20.09
CA TRP A 303 9.13 20.21 18.67
C TRP A 303 7.99 19.75 17.77
N GLU A 304 7.24 18.75 18.17
CA GLU A 304 6.07 18.30 17.42
C GLU A 304 4.92 19.32 17.50
N GLU A 305 4.61 19.87 18.67
CA GLU A 305 3.63 20.95 18.79
C GLU A 305 4.01 22.18 17.98
N LEU A 306 5.30 22.52 17.98
CA LEU A 306 5.83 23.63 17.18
C LEU A 306 5.71 23.33 15.68
N ARG A 307 6.10 22.13 15.25
CA ARG A 307 5.96 21.67 13.85
C ARG A 307 4.52 21.74 13.39
N TRP A 308 3.58 21.28 14.20
CA TRP A 308 2.16 21.39 13.95
C TRP A 308 1.67 22.84 13.81
N SER A 309 2.16 23.70 14.68
CA SER A 309 1.82 25.11 14.61
C SER A 309 2.39 25.76 13.36
N LEU A 310 3.58 25.36 12.94
CA LEU A 310 4.23 25.84 11.72
C LEU A 310 3.55 25.34 10.45
N GLU A 311 3.15 24.07 10.39
CA GLU A 311 2.37 23.52 9.27
C GLU A 311 1.00 24.21 9.15
N ARG A 312 0.37 24.53 10.29
CA ARG A 312 -0.88 25.30 10.30
C ARG A 312 -0.68 26.73 9.76
N LEU A 313 0.44 27.36 10.13
CA LEU A 313 0.78 28.70 9.62
C LEU A 313 1.15 28.65 8.14
N ALA A 314 1.89 27.65 7.69
CA ALA A 314 2.22 27.45 6.28
C ALA A 314 0.95 27.21 5.44
N ALA A 315 0.01 26.40 5.92
CA ALA A 315 -1.28 26.19 5.26
C ALA A 315 -2.12 27.49 5.17
N ARG A 316 -1.99 28.40 6.16
CA ARG A 316 -2.73 29.66 6.18
C ARG A 316 -2.09 30.76 5.34
N PHE A 317 -0.76 30.87 5.34
CA PHE A 317 -0.03 31.99 4.74
C PHE A 317 0.67 31.64 3.43
N GLY A 318 0.71 30.35 3.04
CA GLY A 318 1.42 29.82 1.88
C GLY A 318 2.84 29.35 2.20
N GLU A 319 3.37 28.46 1.37
CA GLU A 319 4.75 27.95 1.45
C GLU A 319 5.75 29.08 1.15
N GLY A 320 6.95 29.01 1.74
CA GLY A 320 8.00 30.02 1.53
C GLY A 320 7.80 31.32 2.31
N ARG A 321 6.86 31.39 3.25
CA ARG A 321 6.61 32.57 4.09
C ARG A 321 6.95 32.39 5.57
N LEU A 322 7.39 31.22 5.94
CA LEU A 322 7.81 30.90 7.30
C LEU A 322 9.31 30.61 7.32
N TRP A 323 10.02 31.32 8.13
CA TRP A 323 11.48 31.28 8.23
C TRP A 323 11.93 31.00 9.65
N ARG A 324 12.93 30.16 9.81
CA ARG A 324 13.59 29.88 11.09
C ARG A 324 14.95 30.54 11.13
N ALA A 325 15.24 31.22 12.21
CA ALA A 325 16.60 31.68 12.47
C ALA A 325 17.46 30.53 12.98
N VAL A 326 18.54 30.23 12.29
CA VAL A 326 19.54 29.23 12.68
C VAL A 326 20.84 29.92 12.98
N HIS A 327 21.44 29.64 14.15
CA HIS A 327 22.77 30.10 14.48
C HIS A 327 23.81 29.37 13.64
N ASP A 328 24.38 30.07 12.67
CA ASP A 328 25.33 29.54 11.69
C ASP A 328 26.79 29.89 12.07
N ARG A 329 26.98 31.08 12.65
CA ARG A 329 28.31 31.58 13.02
C ARG A 329 28.28 32.24 14.40
N PRO A 330 28.27 31.48 15.49
CA PRO A 330 28.10 32.01 16.85
C PRO A 330 29.20 33.03 17.24
N ASN A 331 30.38 32.95 16.64
CA ASN A 331 31.53 33.77 16.93
C ASN A 331 31.71 34.99 15.97
N ALA A 332 30.71 35.27 15.11
CA ALA A 332 30.80 36.44 14.23
C ALA A 332 30.76 37.75 15.07
N SER A 333 31.60 38.71 14.69
CA SER A 333 31.73 40.01 15.39
C SER A 333 30.44 40.85 15.34
N LEU A 334 29.68 40.74 14.26
CA LEU A 334 28.37 41.40 14.09
C LEU A 334 27.24 40.46 14.46
N ALA A 335 26.32 40.89 15.32
CA ALA A 335 25.17 40.08 15.79
C ALA A 335 24.28 39.58 14.65
N GLU A 336 24.10 40.39 13.61
CA GLU A 336 23.32 40.08 12.40
C GLU A 336 23.91 38.94 11.58
N ARG A 337 25.21 38.70 11.65
CA ARG A 337 25.90 37.61 10.95
C ARG A 337 25.96 36.30 11.73
N ARG A 338 25.42 36.26 12.96
CA ARG A 338 25.41 35.09 13.82
C ARG A 338 24.28 34.11 13.46
N SER A 339 23.26 34.62 12.78
CA SER A 339 22.09 33.80 12.41
C SER A 339 21.74 34.02 10.95
N ARG A 340 21.24 32.97 10.32
CA ARG A 340 20.60 33.02 8.99
C ARG A 340 19.18 32.56 9.05
N LEU A 341 18.32 33.07 8.17
CA LEU A 341 16.96 32.60 8.00
C LEU A 341 16.97 31.41 7.07
N VAL A 342 16.32 30.34 7.48
CA VAL A 342 16.12 29.12 6.68
C VAL A 342 14.61 28.90 6.54
N ASP A 343 14.15 28.69 5.32
CA ASP A 343 12.74 28.39 5.05
C ASP A 343 12.31 27.11 5.79
N ILE A 344 11.14 27.15 6.41
CA ILE A 344 10.51 25.99 7.05
C ILE A 344 9.58 25.36 6.02
N GLY A 345 10.17 24.84 4.94
CA GLY A 345 9.44 24.04 3.95
C GLY A 345 8.99 22.69 4.52
N PRO A 346 8.15 21.92 3.79
CA PRO A 346 7.58 20.64 4.25
C PRO A 346 8.60 19.50 4.49
N SER A 347 9.87 19.77 4.30
CA SER A 347 10.97 18.81 4.44
C SER A 347 11.96 19.28 5.51
N VAL A 348 11.62 19.12 6.78
CA VAL A 348 12.62 19.13 7.86
C VAL A 348 12.69 17.72 8.41
N PRO A 349 13.91 17.08 8.39
CA PRO A 349 14.15 15.73 8.86
C PRO A 349 13.84 15.56 10.34
#